data_25d5cb5e403aa6f50f3c8c0a8a7c8ca5
#
_entry.id   25d5cb5e403aa6f50f3c8c0a8a7c8ca5
#
_cell.length_a   1.000
_cell.length_b   1.000
_cell.length_c   1.000
_cell.angle_alpha   90.00
_cell.angle_beta   90.00
_cell.angle_gamma   90.00
#
_symmetry.space_group_name_H-M   'P 1'
#
loop_
_entity.id
_entity.type
_entity.pdbx_description
1 polymer ?
#
loop_
_entity_poly.entity_id
_entity_poly.type
_entity_poly.pdbx_seq_one_letter_code
_entity_poly.pdbx_strand_id
1 'polypeptide(L)'
;KREDPRDVLIAKSNQALNQLLPGAYVGTSSLRRQSQLMALRPDLRIALLRGNVGTRLEKLAAGEFDAIILAAAGLIRLEKVDCISQYLETSYFLPAPGQGALGIECRADDRDSLAYISELTHRPTYYCVIAERVLSREVGGSCQVPIAAYATFLPGKQISLQALVGKPDGTVLIKVEKQGAICDAEKLGILAAQNLKELGVDAILQDILTKKSN
;
A
#
# COMPACT_ATOMS: atom_id res chain seq x y z
N LYS A 1 -16.64 -7.09 -1.71
CA LYS A 1 -16.36 -5.64 -1.72
C LYS A 1 -15.01 -5.40 -1.04
N ARG A 2 -14.21 -4.41 -1.51
CA ARG A 2 -12.94 -3.99 -0.89
C ARG A 2 -13.23 -3.33 0.47
N GLU A 3 -12.47 -3.69 1.47
CA GLU A 3 -12.45 -3.00 2.76
C GLU A 3 -11.62 -1.72 2.65
N ASP A 4 -11.61 -0.87 3.68
CA ASP A 4 -10.87 0.39 3.70
C ASP A 4 -9.40 0.16 3.32
N PRO A 5 -8.93 0.70 2.16
CA PRO A 5 -7.59 0.47 1.66
C PRO A 5 -6.53 1.33 2.36
N ARG A 6 -6.94 2.31 3.17
CA ARG A 6 -6.02 3.28 3.79
C ARG A 6 -5.04 2.61 4.75
N ASP A 7 -3.89 3.22 4.87
CA ASP A 7 -3.02 3.02 6.01
C ASP A 7 -3.50 3.88 7.18
N VAL A 8 -3.14 3.50 8.38
CA VAL A 8 -3.47 4.24 9.60
C VAL A 8 -2.26 4.40 10.48
N LEU A 9 -2.17 5.55 11.13
CA LEU A 9 -1.25 5.82 12.22
C LEU A 9 -1.89 5.40 13.54
N ILE A 10 -1.14 4.69 14.36
CA ILE A 10 -1.47 4.38 15.74
C ILE A 10 -0.36 4.94 16.58
N ALA A 11 -0.63 5.98 17.36
CA ALA A 11 0.34 6.65 18.19
C ALA A 11 0.05 6.41 19.68
N LYS A 12 1.09 6.22 20.48
CA LYS A 12 1.01 5.95 21.91
C LYS A 12 0.18 7.04 22.66
N SER A 13 0.28 8.28 22.21
CA SER A 13 -0.44 9.43 22.80
C SER A 13 -1.65 9.87 21.96
N ASN A 14 -2.17 9.01 21.09
CA ASN A 14 -3.28 9.27 20.17
C ASN A 14 -3.11 10.57 19.34
N GLN A 15 -1.88 10.88 18.94
CA GLN A 15 -1.52 12.05 18.17
C GLN A 15 -1.63 11.80 16.67
N ALA A 16 -1.95 12.84 15.92
CA ALA A 16 -1.87 12.80 14.45
C ALA A 16 -0.40 12.88 13.99
N LEU A 17 -0.14 12.53 12.72
CA LEU A 17 1.20 12.47 12.13
C LEU A 17 1.96 13.80 12.25
N ASN A 18 1.26 14.93 12.06
CA ASN A 18 1.86 16.26 12.17
C ASN A 18 2.13 16.70 13.62
N GLN A 19 1.59 15.99 14.60
CA GLN A 19 1.76 16.27 16.03
C GLN A 19 2.87 15.42 16.68
N LEU A 20 3.39 14.40 15.96
CA LEU A 20 4.54 13.62 16.44
C LEU A 20 5.75 14.54 16.63
N LEU A 21 6.48 14.34 17.71
CA LEU A 21 7.69 15.10 17.99
C LEU A 21 8.78 14.82 16.95
N PRO A 22 9.65 15.81 16.63
CA PRO A 22 10.84 15.56 15.83
C PRO A 22 11.67 14.42 16.42
N GLY A 23 12.12 13.50 15.56
CA GLY A 23 12.88 12.33 15.98
C GLY A 23 12.06 11.18 16.56
N ALA A 24 10.71 11.29 16.56
CA ALA A 24 9.85 10.20 17.05
C ALA A 24 10.08 8.90 16.27
N TYR A 25 10.07 7.77 17.00
CA TYR A 25 10.26 6.42 16.43
C TYR A 25 8.95 5.89 15.85
N VAL A 26 8.92 5.70 14.54
CA VAL A 26 7.75 5.14 13.84
C VAL A 26 8.06 3.76 13.28
N GLY A 27 7.30 2.77 13.73
CA GLY A 27 7.46 1.37 13.38
C GLY A 27 6.81 1.01 12.05
N THR A 28 7.60 0.54 11.08
CA THR A 28 7.13 -0.10 9.86
C THR A 28 8.21 -0.98 9.23
N SER A 29 7.82 -2.10 8.59
CA SER A 29 8.72 -2.92 7.76
C SER A 29 8.48 -2.69 6.27
N SER A 30 7.55 -1.82 5.90
CA SER A 30 7.18 -1.57 4.52
C SER A 30 7.97 -0.41 3.95
N LEU A 31 8.82 -0.68 2.95
CA LEU A 31 9.56 0.38 2.23
C LEU A 31 8.62 1.39 1.56
N ARG A 32 7.44 0.94 1.12
CA ARG A 32 6.38 1.81 0.60
C ARG A 32 5.89 2.82 1.63
N ARG A 33 5.65 2.37 2.87
CA ARG A 33 5.25 3.26 3.97
C ARG A 33 6.38 4.17 4.38
N GLN A 34 7.57 3.61 4.48
CA GLN A 34 8.78 4.36 4.84
C GLN A 34 9.04 5.50 3.86
N SER A 35 9.06 5.24 2.55
CA SER A 35 9.34 6.27 1.54
C SER A 35 8.35 7.43 1.59
N GLN A 36 7.06 7.12 1.72
CA GLN A 36 6.02 8.15 1.81
C GLN A 36 6.08 8.91 3.14
N LEU A 37 6.34 8.20 4.25
CA LEU A 37 6.45 8.82 5.56
C LEU A 37 7.64 9.77 5.63
N MET A 38 8.81 9.34 5.15
CA MET A 38 10.03 10.16 5.12
C MET A 38 9.90 11.39 4.21
N ALA A 39 9.12 11.28 3.13
CA ALA A 39 8.82 12.44 2.27
C ALA A 39 7.90 13.48 2.96
N LEU A 40 6.99 13.03 3.82
CA LEU A 40 6.08 13.90 4.58
C LEU A 40 6.73 14.47 5.85
N ARG A 41 7.54 13.67 6.53
CA ARG A 41 8.15 13.95 7.82
C ARG A 41 9.59 13.39 7.86
N PRO A 42 10.54 14.08 7.21
CA PRO A 42 11.96 13.64 7.16
C PRO A 42 12.66 13.70 8.52
N ASP A 43 12.07 14.36 9.48
CA ASP A 43 12.55 14.46 10.86
C ASP A 43 12.25 13.22 11.72
N LEU A 44 11.42 12.28 11.25
CA LEU A 44 11.08 11.06 11.97
C LEU A 44 12.18 9.99 11.84
N ARG A 45 12.19 9.05 12.79
CA ARG A 45 13.06 7.87 12.75
C ARG A 45 12.24 6.64 12.46
N ILE A 46 12.56 5.96 11.35
CA ILE A 46 11.85 4.73 10.97
C ILE A 46 12.58 3.53 11.55
N ALA A 47 11.84 2.67 12.23
CA ALA A 47 12.38 1.44 12.80
C ALA A 47 11.58 0.22 12.32
N LEU A 48 12.29 -0.93 12.23
CA LEU A 48 11.74 -2.16 11.70
C LEU A 48 10.72 -2.76 12.67
N LEU A 49 9.47 -2.89 12.23
CA LEU A 49 8.37 -3.49 12.98
C LEU A 49 7.90 -4.79 12.34
N ARG A 50 8.15 -5.93 12.97
CA ARG A 50 7.72 -7.27 12.52
C ARG A 50 6.72 -7.88 13.48
N GLY A 51 5.96 -8.86 12.98
CA GLY A 51 4.94 -9.61 13.72
C GLY A 51 3.57 -9.46 13.06
N ASN A 52 2.56 -10.12 13.59
CA ASN A 52 1.16 -9.93 13.24
C ASN A 52 0.62 -8.62 13.85
N VAL A 53 -0.63 -8.28 13.58
CA VAL A 53 -1.24 -7.02 14.07
C VAL A 53 -1.19 -6.95 15.61
N GLY A 54 -1.55 -8.04 16.31
CA GLY A 54 -1.52 -8.09 17.77
C GLY A 54 -0.13 -7.80 18.33
N THR A 55 0.89 -8.53 17.88
CA THR A 55 2.29 -8.35 18.29
C THR A 55 2.79 -6.91 18.03
N ARG A 56 2.38 -6.29 16.93
CA ARG A 56 2.78 -4.90 16.63
C ARG A 56 2.13 -3.90 17.59
N LEU A 57 0.87 -4.12 17.96
CA LEU A 57 0.18 -3.31 18.96
C LEU A 57 0.79 -3.48 20.36
N GLU A 58 1.17 -4.71 20.73
CA GLU A 58 1.88 -5.00 21.99
C GLU A 58 3.22 -4.26 22.07
N LYS A 59 3.99 -4.24 20.99
CA LYS A 59 5.27 -3.51 20.92
C LYS A 59 5.07 -1.99 21.07
N LEU A 60 4.02 -1.44 20.48
CA LEU A 60 3.67 -0.03 20.69
C LEU A 60 3.30 0.22 22.15
N ALA A 61 2.46 -0.62 22.74
CA ALA A 61 2.07 -0.51 24.15
C ALA A 61 3.26 -0.65 25.12
N ALA A 62 4.23 -1.52 24.80
CA ALA A 62 5.48 -1.67 25.52
C ALA A 62 6.44 -0.46 25.40
N GLY A 63 6.12 0.49 24.49
CA GLY A 63 6.93 1.70 24.31
C GLY A 63 8.16 1.53 23.43
N GLU A 64 8.26 0.43 22.65
CA GLU A 64 9.34 0.25 21.66
C GLU A 64 9.27 1.28 20.53
N PHE A 65 8.09 1.86 20.31
CA PHE A 65 7.80 2.87 19.28
C PHE A 65 6.92 3.98 19.86
N ASP A 66 7.02 5.19 19.31
CA ASP A 66 6.10 6.29 19.59
C ASP A 66 4.82 6.16 18.76
N ALA A 67 4.94 5.61 17.55
CA ALA A 67 3.83 5.32 16.67
C ALA A 67 4.15 4.14 15.74
N ILE A 68 3.11 3.52 15.15
CA ILE A 68 3.24 2.47 14.13
C ILE A 68 2.27 2.73 12.98
N ILE A 69 2.58 2.18 11.79
CA ILE A 69 1.68 2.25 10.64
C ILE A 69 1.18 0.86 10.27
N LEU A 70 -0.16 0.70 10.25
CA LEU A 70 -0.84 -0.53 9.86
C LEU A 70 -1.85 -0.26 8.74
N ALA A 71 -2.40 -1.34 8.14
CA ALA A 71 -3.53 -1.23 7.22
C ALA A 71 -4.85 -1.19 8.00
N ALA A 72 -5.73 -0.24 7.69
CA ALA A 72 -7.05 -0.10 8.31
C ALA A 72 -7.84 -1.42 8.24
N ALA A 73 -7.87 -2.06 7.08
CA ALA A 73 -8.59 -3.32 6.87
C ALA A 73 -8.24 -4.42 7.89
N GLY A 74 -6.96 -4.49 8.32
CA GLY A 74 -6.52 -5.45 9.34
C GLY A 74 -7.09 -5.15 10.72
N LEU A 75 -7.19 -3.88 11.09
CA LEU A 75 -7.75 -3.45 12.37
C LEU A 75 -9.26 -3.56 12.40
N ILE A 76 -9.93 -3.22 11.30
CA ILE A 76 -11.38 -3.38 11.14
C ILE A 76 -11.75 -4.86 11.32
N ARG A 77 -11.04 -5.77 10.66
CA ARG A 77 -11.29 -7.21 10.76
C ARG A 77 -11.07 -7.76 12.18
N LEU A 78 -10.18 -7.16 12.96
CA LEU A 78 -9.88 -7.56 14.34
C LEU A 78 -10.67 -6.75 15.38
N GLU A 79 -11.62 -5.91 14.94
CA GLU A 79 -12.43 -5.05 15.81
C GLU A 79 -11.59 -4.13 16.72
N LYS A 80 -10.46 -3.63 16.17
CA LYS A 80 -9.48 -2.78 16.88
C LYS A 80 -9.41 -1.35 16.31
N VAL A 81 -10.52 -0.82 15.81
CA VAL A 81 -10.57 0.52 15.21
C VAL A 81 -10.34 1.63 16.24
N ASP A 82 -10.65 1.38 17.51
CA ASP A 82 -10.52 2.38 18.60
C ASP A 82 -9.05 2.76 18.88
N CYS A 83 -8.08 1.93 18.43
CA CYS A 83 -6.66 2.26 18.58
C CYS A 83 -6.12 3.19 17.48
N ILE A 84 -6.92 3.52 16.46
CA ILE A 84 -6.50 4.35 15.34
C ILE A 84 -6.44 5.82 15.75
N SER A 85 -5.25 6.40 15.66
CA SER A 85 -5.05 7.83 15.92
C SER A 85 -5.37 8.69 14.70
N GLN A 86 -5.05 8.19 13.49
CA GLN A 86 -5.29 8.89 12.23
C GLN A 86 -5.39 7.95 11.07
N TYR A 87 -6.36 8.15 10.19
CA TYR A 87 -6.37 7.58 8.84
C TYR A 87 -5.49 8.41 7.92
N LEU A 88 -4.61 7.74 7.16
CA LEU A 88 -3.75 8.40 6.18
C LEU A 88 -4.47 8.38 4.83
N GLU A 89 -4.97 9.53 4.40
CA GLU A 89 -5.81 9.64 3.20
C GLU A 89 -5.03 9.28 1.93
N THR A 90 -5.69 8.58 1.01
CA THR A 90 -5.08 8.10 -0.23
C THR A 90 -4.62 9.23 -1.16
N SER A 91 -5.08 10.45 -0.96
CA SER A 91 -4.64 11.64 -1.70
C SER A 91 -3.15 11.99 -1.47
N TYR A 92 -2.60 11.62 -0.30
CA TYR A 92 -1.20 11.89 0.04
C TYR A 92 -0.41 10.66 0.50
N PHE A 93 -1.09 9.56 0.82
CA PHE A 93 -0.46 8.31 1.29
C PHE A 93 -1.10 7.09 0.61
N LEU A 94 -0.50 6.67 -0.51
CA LEU A 94 -1.04 5.60 -1.33
C LEU A 94 -0.84 4.21 -0.69
N PRO A 95 -1.87 3.35 -0.69
CA PRO A 95 -1.79 2.00 -0.15
C PRO A 95 -0.94 1.05 -1.01
N ALA A 96 -0.75 -0.16 -0.50
CA ALA A 96 -0.18 -1.24 -1.30
C ALA A 96 -1.17 -1.72 -2.38
N PRO A 97 -0.69 -2.22 -3.53
CA PRO A 97 -1.55 -2.84 -4.53
C PRO A 97 -2.43 -3.93 -3.90
N GLY A 98 -3.74 -3.83 -4.11
CA GLY A 98 -4.72 -4.77 -3.56
C GLY A 98 -5.00 -4.65 -2.05
N GLN A 99 -4.44 -3.67 -1.33
CA GLN A 99 -4.69 -3.51 0.10
C GLN A 99 -6.19 -3.37 0.38
N GLY A 100 -6.70 -4.12 1.36
CA GLY A 100 -8.11 -4.17 1.72
C GLY A 100 -8.98 -5.11 0.88
N ALA A 101 -8.46 -5.68 -0.22
CA ALA A 101 -9.18 -6.69 -0.98
C ALA A 101 -8.88 -8.10 -0.45
N LEU A 102 -9.91 -8.93 -0.37
CA LEU A 102 -9.75 -10.36 -0.09
C LEU A 102 -9.49 -11.10 -1.39
N GLY A 103 -8.41 -11.87 -1.44
CA GLY A 103 -8.14 -12.85 -2.49
C GLY A 103 -8.55 -14.25 -2.01
N ILE A 104 -9.31 -14.96 -2.82
CA ILE A 104 -9.67 -16.37 -2.58
C ILE A 104 -8.91 -17.20 -3.61
N GLU A 105 -8.17 -18.19 -3.14
CA GLU A 105 -7.39 -19.10 -3.99
C GLU A 105 -7.98 -20.50 -3.97
N CYS A 106 -7.99 -21.15 -5.11
CA CYS A 106 -8.30 -22.58 -5.25
C CYS A 106 -7.37 -23.16 -6.32
N ARG A 107 -7.37 -24.48 -6.48
CA ARG A 107 -6.65 -25.13 -7.57
C ARG A 107 -7.25 -24.69 -8.92
N ALA A 108 -6.38 -24.49 -9.92
CA ALA A 108 -6.79 -24.00 -11.24
C ALA A 108 -7.67 -24.99 -12.01
N ASP A 109 -7.58 -26.28 -11.69
CA ASP A 109 -8.36 -27.39 -12.30
C ASP A 109 -9.66 -27.71 -11.52
N ASP A 110 -9.89 -27.10 -10.36
CA ASP A 110 -11.09 -27.30 -9.53
C ASP A 110 -12.24 -26.43 -10.04
N ARG A 111 -12.94 -26.93 -11.05
CA ARG A 111 -14.03 -26.22 -11.73
C ARG A 111 -15.21 -25.90 -10.80
N ASP A 112 -15.52 -26.78 -9.86
CA ASP A 112 -16.64 -26.59 -8.93
C ASP A 112 -16.34 -25.46 -7.96
N SER A 113 -15.16 -25.45 -7.33
CA SER A 113 -14.73 -24.36 -6.48
C SER A 113 -14.65 -23.03 -7.25
N LEU A 114 -14.14 -23.03 -8.47
CA LEU A 114 -14.08 -21.85 -9.33
C LEU A 114 -15.48 -21.27 -9.61
N ALA A 115 -16.47 -22.13 -9.87
CA ALA A 115 -17.84 -21.70 -10.11
C ALA A 115 -18.41 -20.97 -8.87
N TYR A 116 -18.28 -21.55 -7.67
CA TYR A 116 -18.74 -20.92 -6.43
C TYR A 116 -18.01 -19.62 -6.11
N ILE A 117 -16.67 -19.58 -6.27
CA ILE A 117 -15.87 -18.40 -5.99
C ILE A 117 -16.18 -17.26 -6.94
N SER A 118 -16.51 -17.57 -8.21
CA SER A 118 -16.83 -16.55 -9.22
C SER A 118 -18.03 -15.69 -8.81
N GLU A 119 -19.03 -16.28 -8.17
CA GLU A 119 -20.23 -15.59 -7.67
C GLU A 119 -19.93 -14.59 -6.54
N LEU A 120 -18.83 -14.79 -5.80
CA LEU A 120 -18.39 -13.89 -4.74
C LEU A 120 -17.64 -12.65 -5.29
N THR A 121 -17.33 -12.63 -6.58
CA THR A 121 -16.53 -11.59 -7.19
C THR A 121 -17.26 -10.24 -7.24
N HIS A 122 -16.79 -9.28 -6.45
CA HIS A 122 -17.24 -7.90 -6.56
C HIS A 122 -16.53 -7.20 -7.73
N ARG A 123 -17.20 -7.14 -8.89
CA ARG A 123 -16.61 -6.68 -10.16
C ARG A 123 -15.89 -5.33 -10.09
N PRO A 124 -16.43 -4.25 -9.46
CA PRO A 124 -15.70 -2.99 -9.34
C PRO A 124 -14.37 -3.13 -8.62
N THR A 125 -14.33 -3.87 -7.50
CA THR A 125 -13.09 -4.17 -6.77
C THR A 125 -12.11 -4.99 -7.62
N TYR A 126 -12.62 -6.00 -8.33
CA TYR A 126 -11.82 -6.88 -9.18
C TYR A 126 -11.03 -6.08 -10.23
N TYR A 127 -11.68 -5.21 -10.99
CA TYR A 127 -11.02 -4.42 -12.03
C TYR A 127 -10.01 -3.43 -11.45
N CYS A 128 -10.33 -2.76 -10.33
CA CYS A 128 -9.37 -1.90 -9.65
C CYS A 128 -8.12 -2.68 -9.22
N VAL A 129 -8.31 -3.82 -8.57
CA VAL A 129 -7.21 -4.66 -8.09
C VAL A 129 -6.38 -5.26 -9.24
N ILE A 130 -7.02 -5.62 -10.37
CA ILE A 130 -6.30 -6.07 -11.57
C ILE A 130 -5.36 -4.99 -12.07
N ALA A 131 -5.82 -3.75 -12.24
CA ALA A 131 -4.99 -2.63 -12.69
C ALA A 131 -3.79 -2.41 -11.76
N GLU A 132 -4.02 -2.42 -10.45
CA GLU A 132 -2.96 -2.26 -9.42
C GLU A 132 -1.94 -3.41 -9.46
N ARG A 133 -2.40 -4.67 -9.58
CA ARG A 133 -1.53 -5.86 -9.61
C ARG A 133 -0.72 -5.96 -10.89
N VAL A 134 -1.33 -5.64 -12.03
CA VAL A 134 -0.63 -5.61 -13.32
C VAL A 134 0.48 -4.56 -13.27
N LEU A 135 0.18 -3.34 -12.83
CA LEU A 135 1.19 -2.30 -12.63
C LEU A 135 2.34 -2.81 -11.74
N SER A 136 2.01 -3.38 -10.59
CA SER A 136 3.02 -3.88 -9.65
C SER A 136 3.90 -4.96 -10.29
N ARG A 137 3.32 -5.92 -11.02
CA ARG A 137 4.05 -6.97 -11.75
C ARG A 137 4.98 -6.39 -12.81
N GLU A 138 4.49 -5.45 -13.63
CA GLU A 138 5.25 -4.84 -14.73
C GLU A 138 6.43 -3.99 -14.24
N VAL A 139 6.32 -3.37 -13.06
CA VAL A 139 7.41 -2.63 -12.42
C VAL A 139 8.40 -3.56 -11.69
N GLY A 140 8.13 -4.87 -11.62
CA GLY A 140 8.94 -5.82 -10.87
C GLY A 140 8.68 -5.79 -9.36
N GLY A 141 7.41 -5.53 -8.99
CA GLY A 141 6.99 -5.40 -7.61
C GLY A 141 7.17 -6.67 -6.79
N SER A 142 7.80 -6.51 -5.66
CA SER A 142 7.90 -7.49 -4.59
C SER A 142 7.63 -6.80 -3.25
N CYS A 143 7.49 -7.57 -2.17
CA CYS A 143 7.39 -6.99 -0.82
C CYS A 143 8.61 -6.15 -0.41
N GLN A 144 9.67 -6.20 -1.21
CA GLN A 144 10.95 -5.53 -0.97
C GLN A 144 11.11 -4.22 -1.76
N VAL A 145 10.09 -3.81 -2.48
CA VAL A 145 10.13 -2.63 -3.36
C VAL A 145 9.11 -1.59 -2.87
N PRO A 146 9.45 -0.30 -2.85
CA PRO A 146 8.59 0.76 -2.34
C PRO A 146 7.54 1.19 -3.38
N ILE A 147 6.68 0.26 -3.80
CA ILE A 147 5.59 0.50 -4.75
C ILE A 147 4.28 0.69 -4.02
N ALA A 148 3.57 1.77 -4.33
CA ALA A 148 2.17 2.00 -4.00
C ALA A 148 1.33 2.01 -5.27
N ALA A 149 0.11 1.49 -5.20
CA ALA A 149 -0.87 1.63 -6.27
C ALA A 149 -2.29 1.58 -5.70
N TYR A 150 -3.13 2.45 -6.19
CA TYR A 150 -4.51 2.52 -5.80
C TYR A 150 -5.40 2.92 -6.98
N ALA A 151 -6.35 2.04 -7.30
CA ALA A 151 -7.34 2.30 -8.31
C ALA A 151 -8.71 2.58 -7.68
N THR A 152 -9.40 3.59 -8.20
CA THR A 152 -10.77 3.97 -7.81
C THR A 152 -11.70 3.83 -8.99
N PHE A 153 -12.91 3.35 -8.71
CA PHE A 153 -13.98 3.28 -9.69
C PHE A 153 -14.64 4.66 -9.82
N LEU A 154 -14.73 5.15 -11.06
CA LEU A 154 -15.32 6.44 -11.38
C LEU A 154 -16.68 6.27 -12.10
N PRO A 155 -17.53 7.31 -12.16
CA PRO A 155 -18.74 7.30 -12.99
C PRO A 155 -18.42 6.95 -14.46
N GLY A 156 -19.41 6.42 -15.20
CA GLY A 156 -19.24 6.08 -16.61
C GLY A 156 -18.38 4.84 -16.85
N LYS A 157 -18.28 3.92 -15.90
CA LYS A 157 -17.45 2.70 -15.99
C LYS A 157 -15.97 3.01 -16.29
N GLN A 158 -15.45 4.02 -15.62
CA GLN A 158 -14.05 4.42 -15.70
C GLN A 158 -13.31 3.99 -14.42
N ILE A 159 -11.99 3.89 -14.53
CA ILE A 159 -11.06 3.67 -13.40
C ILE A 159 -10.00 4.77 -13.43
N SER A 160 -9.70 5.38 -12.28
CA SER A 160 -8.47 6.14 -12.07
C SER A 160 -7.49 5.27 -11.29
N LEU A 161 -6.28 5.10 -11.83
CA LEU A 161 -5.17 4.37 -11.22
C LEU A 161 -4.07 5.36 -10.87
N GLN A 162 -3.80 5.51 -9.58
CA GLN A 162 -2.66 6.25 -9.05
C GLN A 162 -1.58 5.27 -8.64
N ALA A 163 -0.33 5.60 -8.93
CA ALA A 163 0.82 4.81 -8.53
C ALA A 163 1.99 5.68 -8.11
N LEU A 164 2.83 5.11 -7.24
CA LEU A 164 4.00 5.76 -6.71
C LEU A 164 5.12 4.73 -6.51
N VAL A 165 6.34 5.14 -6.86
CA VAL A 165 7.58 4.48 -6.43
C VAL A 165 8.48 5.53 -5.79
N GLY A 166 9.06 5.23 -4.62
CA GLY A 166 9.90 6.19 -3.90
C GLY A 166 11.19 5.61 -3.37
N LYS A 167 12.20 6.45 -3.17
CA LYS A 167 13.38 6.07 -2.39
C LYS A 167 13.00 5.89 -0.92
N PRO A 168 13.57 4.92 -0.19
CA PRO A 168 13.28 4.69 1.22
C PRO A 168 13.53 5.90 2.13
N ASP A 169 14.44 6.79 1.75
CA ASP A 169 14.75 8.03 2.46
C ASP A 169 13.75 9.18 2.19
N GLY A 170 12.77 8.94 1.30
CA GLY A 170 11.74 9.92 0.95
C GLY A 170 12.22 11.07 0.05
N THR A 171 13.50 11.12 -0.36
CA THR A 171 14.06 12.22 -1.17
C THR A 171 13.50 12.26 -2.58
N VAL A 172 13.06 11.13 -3.12
CA VAL A 172 12.47 11.00 -4.45
C VAL A 172 11.19 10.18 -4.37
N LEU A 173 10.09 10.75 -4.86
CA LEU A 173 8.82 10.05 -5.09
C LEU A 173 8.39 10.29 -6.53
N ILE A 174 8.37 9.24 -7.35
CA ILE A 174 7.84 9.27 -8.71
C ILE A 174 6.39 8.85 -8.66
N LYS A 175 5.49 9.71 -9.13
CA LYS A 175 4.04 9.48 -9.12
C LYS A 175 3.49 9.55 -10.53
N VAL A 176 2.52 8.69 -10.81
CA VAL A 176 1.74 8.71 -12.05
C VAL A 176 0.25 8.53 -11.74
N GLU A 177 -0.59 9.10 -12.60
CA GLU A 177 -2.02 8.84 -12.62
C GLU A 177 -2.45 8.56 -14.05
N LYS A 178 -3.29 7.55 -14.23
CA LYS A 178 -3.89 7.17 -15.50
C LYS A 178 -5.37 6.88 -15.31
N GLN A 179 -6.17 7.26 -16.28
CA GLN A 179 -7.59 6.97 -16.30
C GLN A 179 -7.95 6.21 -17.58
N GLY A 180 -8.91 5.32 -17.48
CA GLY A 180 -9.34 4.50 -18.62
C GLY A 180 -10.62 3.72 -18.32
N ALA A 181 -11.14 3.07 -19.34
CA ALA A 181 -12.34 2.25 -19.21
C ALA A 181 -12.06 1.01 -18.35
N ILE A 182 -13.08 0.57 -17.62
CA ILE A 182 -12.99 -0.61 -16.74
C ILE A 182 -12.58 -1.89 -17.47
N CYS A 183 -13.00 -2.04 -18.74
CA CYS A 183 -12.64 -3.17 -19.59
C CYS A 183 -11.14 -3.19 -19.95
N ASP A 184 -10.46 -2.05 -19.87
CA ASP A 184 -9.04 -1.89 -20.16
C ASP A 184 -8.16 -1.88 -18.90
N ALA A 185 -8.65 -2.42 -17.77
CA ALA A 185 -7.97 -2.36 -16.48
C ALA A 185 -6.52 -2.90 -16.54
N GLU A 186 -6.28 -4.02 -17.22
CA GLU A 186 -4.93 -4.58 -17.42
C GLU A 186 -4.05 -3.64 -18.24
N LYS A 187 -4.56 -3.15 -19.37
CA LYS A 187 -3.86 -2.19 -20.23
C LYS A 187 -3.51 -0.91 -19.47
N LEU A 188 -4.41 -0.43 -18.62
CA LEU A 188 -4.19 0.73 -17.78
C LEU A 188 -3.01 0.51 -16.82
N GLY A 189 -2.94 -0.68 -16.20
CA GLY A 189 -1.82 -1.08 -15.36
C GLY A 189 -0.49 -1.10 -16.11
N ILE A 190 -0.46 -1.66 -17.32
CA ILE A 190 0.73 -1.68 -18.19
C ILE A 190 1.17 -0.26 -18.55
N LEU A 191 0.26 0.59 -19.01
CA LEU A 191 0.56 1.98 -19.38
C LEU A 191 1.08 2.81 -18.20
N ALA A 192 0.52 2.61 -17.01
CA ALA A 192 1.00 3.29 -15.82
C ALA A 192 2.41 2.80 -15.42
N ALA A 193 2.70 1.50 -15.55
CA ALA A 193 4.03 0.95 -15.31
C ALA A 193 5.07 1.46 -16.31
N GLN A 194 4.73 1.53 -17.60
CA GLN A 194 5.60 2.11 -18.64
C GLN A 194 5.94 3.56 -18.31
N ASN A 195 4.94 4.35 -17.93
CA ASN A 195 5.16 5.75 -17.59
C ASN A 195 6.04 5.92 -16.33
N LEU A 196 5.92 5.05 -15.32
CA LEU A 196 6.85 5.01 -14.19
C LEU A 196 8.29 4.71 -14.63
N LYS A 197 8.49 3.75 -15.55
CA LYS A 197 9.82 3.39 -16.09
C LYS A 197 10.43 4.54 -16.89
N GLU A 198 9.66 5.22 -17.74
CA GLU A 198 10.09 6.41 -18.47
C GLU A 198 10.55 7.53 -17.53
N LEU A 199 9.94 7.64 -16.35
CA LEU A 199 10.32 8.59 -15.31
C LEU A 199 11.54 8.15 -14.47
N GLY A 200 12.14 7.00 -14.78
CA GLY A 200 13.39 6.56 -14.16
C GLY A 200 13.25 5.70 -12.91
N VAL A 201 12.11 5.05 -12.73
CA VAL A 201 11.87 4.16 -11.57
C VAL A 201 12.89 3.03 -11.50
N ASP A 202 13.35 2.49 -12.62
CA ASP A 202 14.30 1.36 -12.65
C ASP A 202 15.60 1.68 -11.89
N ALA A 203 16.08 2.92 -11.95
CA ALA A 203 17.27 3.34 -11.20
C ALA A 203 17.04 3.29 -9.67
N ILE A 204 15.84 3.68 -9.21
CA ILE A 204 15.47 3.60 -7.79
C ILE A 204 15.44 2.13 -7.33
N LEU A 205 14.86 1.26 -8.15
CA LEU A 205 14.72 -0.16 -7.82
C LEU A 205 16.08 -0.87 -7.77
N GLN A 206 16.96 -0.59 -8.73
CA GLN A 206 18.33 -1.11 -8.75
C GLN A 206 19.13 -0.68 -7.51
N ASP A 207 19.07 0.60 -7.11
CA ASP A 207 19.76 1.11 -5.92
C ASP A 207 19.30 0.39 -4.63
N ILE A 208 18.01 0.06 -4.54
CA ILE A 208 17.46 -0.66 -3.39
C ILE A 208 17.94 -2.13 -3.37
N LEU A 209 17.98 -2.79 -4.52
CA LEU A 209 18.38 -4.19 -4.62
C LEU A 209 19.88 -4.37 -4.35
N THR A 210 20.72 -3.49 -4.85
CA THR A 210 22.17 -3.53 -4.63
C THR A 210 22.57 -3.28 -3.16
N LYS A 211 21.88 -2.35 -2.48
CA LYS A 211 22.12 -2.06 -1.05
C LYS A 211 21.74 -3.20 -0.10
N LYS A 212 20.99 -4.19 -0.57
CA LYS A 212 20.60 -5.37 0.24
C LYS A 212 21.53 -6.57 0.05
N SER A 213 22.35 -6.56 -1.01
CA SER A 213 23.29 -7.64 -1.31
C SER A 213 24.65 -7.45 -0.63
N ASN A 214 24.88 -6.30 -0.04
CA ASN A 214 26.03 -5.94 0.79
C ASN A 214 25.63 -5.89 2.27
#